data_789cb847f90bf27ea4573d652f8c4759
#
_entry.id   789cb847f90bf27ea4573d652f8c4759
#
_cell.length_a   1.000
_cell.length_b   1.000
_cell.length_c   1.000
_cell.angle_alpha   90.00
_cell.angle_beta   90.00
_cell.angle_gamma   90.00
#
_symmetry.space_group_name_H-M   'P 1'
#
loop_
_entity.id
_entity.type
_entity.pdbx_description
1 polymer ?
#
loop_
_entity_poly.entity_id
_entity_poly.type
_entity_poly.pdbx_seq_one_letter_code
_entity_poly.pdbx_strand_id
1 'polypeptide(L)'
;MSDPAAAATPPTPPSKRRVFASRLFSTLLLWAVMVFAFNSQREWLVMVITGLFGVAGAIEYYRLLRADPQARSFNALGLIICLAYWGAVGWWLHLGRSADLMWLDLAALTASVHGSFLLCYRHQLEGVVTLQRIFSTVFGVVYTVIFFGFMVKVIYLYPAEPMKGSFLLLFLIMVTKFSDMGAYAVGVLFGKHKMIPHISPAKSWEGFVGAFLGSFGAAAILMSLMPDKLAPLTWLHAMVLAPVLCATAVTGDLAE
;
A
#
# COMPACT_ATOMS: atom_id res chain seq x y z
N MET A 1 17.37 -48.73 -26.65
CA MET A 1 16.32 -47.86 -27.19
C MET A 1 15.61 -47.28 -25.99
N SER A 2 16.06 -46.12 -25.56
CA SER A 2 15.50 -45.38 -24.41
C SER A 2 14.43 -44.41 -24.94
N ASP A 3 13.23 -44.53 -24.39
CA ASP A 3 12.03 -43.75 -24.66
C ASP A 3 12.32 -42.23 -24.45
N PRO A 4 11.99 -41.36 -25.40
CA PRO A 4 12.15 -39.93 -25.19
C PRO A 4 11.10 -39.43 -24.20
N ALA A 5 11.58 -38.87 -23.09
CA ALA A 5 10.80 -38.27 -22.01
C ALA A 5 9.64 -37.41 -22.59
N ALA A 6 8.43 -37.76 -22.17
CA ALA A 6 7.24 -37.00 -22.46
C ALA A 6 7.41 -35.54 -21.98
N ALA A 7 7.56 -34.63 -22.92
CA ALA A 7 7.59 -33.20 -22.64
C ALA A 7 6.28 -32.79 -21.97
N ALA A 8 6.37 -32.38 -20.70
CA ALA A 8 5.23 -31.88 -19.95
C ALA A 8 4.64 -30.68 -20.70
N THR A 9 3.40 -30.81 -21.16
CA THR A 9 2.66 -29.73 -21.80
C THR A 9 2.56 -28.54 -20.83
N PRO A 10 2.91 -27.30 -21.27
CA PRO A 10 2.81 -26.14 -20.40
C PRO A 10 1.36 -25.96 -19.92
N PRO A 11 1.15 -25.58 -18.66
CA PRO A 11 -0.20 -25.44 -18.11
C PRO A 11 -1.01 -24.43 -18.91
N THR A 12 -2.21 -24.81 -19.35
CA THR A 12 -3.13 -23.96 -20.11
C THR A 12 -3.44 -22.70 -19.33
N PRO A 13 -3.33 -21.49 -19.93
CA PRO A 13 -3.63 -20.25 -19.24
C PRO A 13 -5.09 -20.26 -18.74
N PRO A 14 -5.34 -19.75 -17.51
CA PRO A 14 -6.68 -19.75 -16.92
C PRO A 14 -7.64 -18.95 -17.78
N SER A 15 -8.89 -19.45 -17.93
CA SER A 15 -9.89 -18.77 -18.75
C SER A 15 -10.15 -17.35 -18.26
N LYS A 16 -10.38 -16.40 -19.17
CA LYS A 16 -10.66 -14.98 -18.85
C LYS A 16 -11.78 -14.82 -17.81
N ARG A 17 -12.81 -15.69 -17.85
CA ARG A 17 -13.91 -15.71 -16.86
C ARG A 17 -13.42 -16.08 -15.47
N ARG A 18 -12.52 -17.04 -15.34
CA ARG A 18 -11.97 -17.47 -14.03
C ARG A 18 -11.10 -16.38 -13.42
N VAL A 19 -10.29 -15.70 -14.23
CA VAL A 19 -9.47 -14.57 -13.77
C VAL A 19 -10.37 -13.41 -13.31
N PHE A 20 -11.40 -13.08 -14.09
CA PHE A 20 -12.35 -12.03 -13.72
C PHE A 20 -13.11 -12.38 -12.43
N ALA A 21 -13.66 -13.59 -12.32
CA ALA A 21 -14.38 -14.03 -11.12
C ALA A 21 -13.49 -14.00 -9.87
N SER A 22 -12.22 -14.43 -9.98
CA SER A 22 -11.26 -14.38 -8.87
C SER A 22 -10.98 -12.95 -8.42
N ARG A 23 -10.77 -12.04 -9.37
CA ARG A 23 -10.53 -10.61 -9.06
C ARG A 23 -11.77 -9.95 -8.44
N LEU A 24 -12.95 -10.24 -8.99
CA LEU A 24 -14.21 -9.73 -8.43
C LEU A 24 -14.42 -10.24 -7.00
N PHE A 25 -14.23 -11.54 -6.78
CA PHE A 25 -14.35 -12.14 -5.45
C PHE A 25 -13.38 -11.51 -4.44
N SER A 26 -12.09 -11.38 -4.78
CA SER A 26 -11.10 -10.76 -3.89
C SER A 26 -11.44 -9.29 -3.59
N THR A 27 -11.93 -8.54 -4.57
CA THR A 27 -12.36 -7.16 -4.39
C THR A 27 -13.57 -7.06 -3.47
N LEU A 28 -14.60 -7.87 -3.69
CA LEU A 28 -15.80 -7.90 -2.85
C LEU A 28 -15.48 -8.34 -1.42
N LEU A 29 -14.60 -9.34 -1.26
CA LEU A 29 -14.15 -9.78 0.05
C LEU A 29 -13.41 -8.66 0.79
N LEU A 30 -12.51 -7.96 0.11
CA LEU A 30 -11.78 -6.83 0.68
C LEU A 30 -12.75 -5.72 1.14
N TRP A 31 -13.72 -5.36 0.30
CA TRP A 31 -14.75 -4.39 0.65
C TRP A 31 -15.62 -4.85 1.83
N ALA A 32 -16.01 -6.12 1.86
CA ALA A 32 -16.77 -6.69 2.98
C ALA A 32 -15.99 -6.60 4.30
N VAL A 33 -14.70 -6.94 4.28
CA VAL A 33 -13.82 -6.83 5.45
C VAL A 33 -13.67 -5.38 5.91
N MET A 34 -13.49 -4.44 4.96
CA MET A 34 -13.41 -3.01 5.28
C MET A 34 -14.71 -2.48 5.88
N VAL A 35 -15.84 -2.75 5.25
CA VAL A 35 -17.16 -2.33 5.75
C VAL A 35 -17.41 -2.92 7.14
N PHE A 36 -17.10 -4.20 7.35
CA PHE A 36 -17.22 -4.83 8.66
C PHE A 36 -16.33 -4.15 9.71
N ALA A 37 -15.07 -3.87 9.38
CA ALA A 37 -14.14 -3.22 10.31
C ALA A 37 -14.64 -1.83 10.75
N PHE A 38 -15.09 -1.01 9.80
CA PHE A 38 -15.62 0.32 10.09
C PHE A 38 -16.98 0.29 10.81
N ASN A 39 -17.85 -0.67 10.45
CA ASN A 39 -19.16 -0.82 11.11
C ASN A 39 -19.05 -1.38 12.53
N SER A 40 -18.01 -2.17 12.81
CA SER A 40 -17.77 -2.70 14.16
C SER A 40 -17.39 -1.62 15.18
N GLN A 41 -17.01 -0.43 14.71
CA GLN A 41 -16.54 0.70 15.52
C GLN A 41 -15.37 0.35 16.47
N ARG A 42 -14.53 -0.61 16.04
CA ARG A 42 -13.36 -1.06 16.78
C ARG A 42 -12.09 -0.69 16.01
N GLU A 43 -11.42 0.37 16.43
CA GLU A 43 -10.19 0.89 15.79
C GLU A 43 -9.08 -0.17 15.68
N TRP A 44 -8.99 -1.07 16.66
CA TRP A 44 -7.98 -2.13 16.65
C TRP A 44 -8.14 -3.09 15.46
N LEU A 45 -9.38 -3.30 14.96
CA LEU A 45 -9.61 -4.12 13.76
C LEU A 45 -9.01 -3.44 12.51
N VAL A 46 -9.19 -2.13 12.38
CA VAL A 46 -8.62 -1.37 11.26
C VAL A 46 -7.09 -1.40 11.34
N MET A 47 -6.53 -1.27 12.55
CA MET A 47 -5.08 -1.40 12.80
C MET A 47 -4.55 -2.79 12.41
N VAL A 48 -5.21 -3.87 12.83
CA VAL A 48 -4.81 -5.25 12.49
C VAL A 48 -4.86 -5.48 10.98
N ILE A 49 -5.93 -5.03 10.31
CA ILE A 49 -6.04 -5.15 8.85
C ILE A 49 -4.89 -4.41 8.16
N THR A 50 -4.61 -3.18 8.60
CA THR A 50 -3.48 -2.39 8.05
C THR A 50 -2.15 -3.10 8.26
N GLY A 51 -1.92 -3.67 9.44
CA GLY A 51 -0.73 -4.46 9.76
C GLY A 51 -0.58 -5.70 8.88
N LEU A 52 -1.69 -6.42 8.63
CA LEU A 52 -1.69 -7.59 7.74
C LEU A 52 -1.32 -7.20 6.30
N PHE A 53 -1.82 -6.07 5.80
CA PHE A 53 -1.43 -5.57 4.49
C PHE A 53 0.05 -5.15 4.45
N GLY A 54 0.55 -4.49 5.50
CA GLY A 54 1.97 -4.13 5.61
C GLY A 54 2.88 -5.36 5.60
N VAL A 55 2.53 -6.41 6.36
CA VAL A 55 3.26 -7.69 6.37
C VAL A 55 3.18 -8.39 5.01
N ALA A 56 1.99 -8.46 4.41
CA ALA A 56 1.81 -9.06 3.09
C ALA A 56 2.64 -8.32 2.03
N GLY A 57 2.61 -6.99 2.02
CA GLY A 57 3.43 -6.16 1.14
C GLY A 57 4.93 -6.38 1.34
N ALA A 58 5.39 -6.53 2.59
CA ALA A 58 6.79 -6.86 2.87
C ALA A 58 7.19 -8.23 2.33
N ILE A 59 6.35 -9.24 2.54
CA ILE A 59 6.58 -10.60 2.00
C ILE A 59 6.67 -10.54 0.47
N GLU A 60 5.74 -9.85 -0.19
CA GLU A 60 5.72 -9.73 -1.65
C GLU A 60 6.95 -8.99 -2.18
N TYR A 61 7.29 -7.83 -1.60
CA TYR A 61 8.46 -7.06 -1.96
C TYR A 61 9.75 -7.90 -1.87
N TYR A 62 10.00 -8.55 -0.74
CA TYR A 62 11.20 -9.36 -0.58
C TYR A 62 11.17 -10.66 -1.40
N ARG A 63 9.97 -11.16 -1.76
CA ARG A 63 9.82 -12.28 -2.69
C ARG A 63 10.20 -11.87 -4.12
N LEU A 64 9.77 -10.69 -4.57
CA LEU A 64 10.16 -10.14 -5.88
C LEU A 64 11.67 -9.97 -5.99
N LEU A 65 12.31 -9.37 -4.97
CA LEU A 65 13.77 -9.23 -4.94
C LEU A 65 14.51 -10.58 -4.94
N ARG A 66 13.93 -11.61 -4.31
CA ARG A 66 14.52 -12.96 -4.33
C ARG A 66 14.41 -13.63 -5.70
N ALA A 67 13.38 -13.30 -6.46
CA ALA A 67 13.16 -13.87 -7.79
C ALA A 67 14.11 -13.30 -8.85
N ASP A 68 14.65 -12.10 -8.64
CA ASP A 68 15.63 -11.47 -9.52
C ASP A 68 17.08 -11.86 -9.12
N PRO A 69 17.82 -12.58 -9.97
CA PRO A 69 19.22 -12.95 -9.67
C PRO A 69 20.16 -11.75 -9.50
N GLN A 70 19.82 -10.59 -10.07
CA GLN A 70 20.61 -9.37 -9.98
C GLN A 70 20.24 -8.55 -8.73
N ALA A 71 19.02 -8.69 -8.21
CA ALA A 71 18.61 -8.00 -7.01
C ALA A 71 19.28 -8.60 -5.76
N ARG A 72 19.82 -7.74 -4.93
CA ARG A 72 20.50 -8.13 -3.69
C ARG A 72 19.81 -7.46 -2.51
N SER A 73 19.46 -8.22 -1.48
CA SER A 73 18.87 -7.69 -0.24
C SER A 73 19.02 -8.67 0.92
N PHE A 74 18.94 -8.17 2.15
CA PHE A 74 18.87 -8.96 3.38
C PHE A 74 17.40 -9.25 3.72
N ASN A 75 16.75 -10.11 2.92
CA ASN A 75 15.31 -10.39 3.00
C ASN A 75 14.85 -10.79 4.42
N ALA A 76 15.63 -11.65 5.10
CA ALA A 76 15.31 -12.09 6.46
C ALA A 76 15.31 -10.91 7.45
N LEU A 77 16.31 -10.02 7.35
CA LEU A 77 16.40 -8.84 8.20
C LEU A 77 15.18 -7.94 8.02
N GLY A 78 14.81 -7.62 6.75
CA GLY A 78 13.68 -6.78 6.47
C GLY A 78 12.35 -7.35 6.98
N LEU A 79 12.13 -8.66 6.80
CA LEU A 79 10.93 -9.33 7.32
C LEU A 79 10.90 -9.38 8.85
N ILE A 80 12.03 -9.62 9.51
CA ILE A 80 12.12 -9.60 10.98
C ILE A 80 11.78 -8.21 11.51
N ILE A 81 12.33 -7.15 10.88
CA ILE A 81 12.04 -5.75 11.27
C ILE A 81 10.55 -5.44 11.06
N CYS A 82 9.96 -5.90 9.94
CA CYS A 82 8.55 -5.73 9.66
C CYS A 82 7.68 -6.37 10.76
N LEU A 83 7.93 -7.62 11.11
CA LEU A 83 7.17 -8.32 12.15
C LEU A 83 7.37 -7.69 13.53
N ALA A 84 8.61 -7.31 13.87
CA ALA A 84 8.92 -6.64 15.11
C ALA A 84 8.22 -5.26 15.22
N TYR A 85 8.18 -4.50 14.12
CA TYR A 85 7.50 -3.22 14.05
C TYR A 85 6.00 -3.36 14.33
N TRP A 86 5.31 -4.25 13.62
CA TRP A 86 3.88 -4.44 13.82
C TRP A 86 3.54 -5.01 15.20
N GLY A 87 4.38 -5.88 15.74
CA GLY A 87 4.28 -6.33 17.14
C GLY A 87 4.46 -5.18 18.13
N ALA A 88 5.46 -4.32 17.90
CA ALA A 88 5.72 -3.14 18.72
C ALA A 88 4.58 -2.11 18.62
N VAL A 89 4.01 -1.86 17.43
CA VAL A 89 2.83 -1.00 17.26
C VAL A 89 1.68 -1.51 18.11
N GLY A 90 1.33 -2.80 18.01
CA GLY A 90 0.27 -3.38 18.82
C GLY A 90 0.53 -3.25 20.33
N TRP A 91 1.75 -3.51 20.76
CA TRP A 91 2.16 -3.36 22.18
C TRP A 91 2.10 -1.90 22.65
N TRP A 92 2.61 -0.95 21.83
CA TRP A 92 2.58 0.49 22.15
C TRP A 92 1.16 1.03 22.31
N LEU A 93 0.27 0.62 21.41
CA LEU A 93 -1.16 1.00 21.47
C LEU A 93 -1.85 0.37 22.68
N HIS A 94 -1.52 -0.87 23.02
CA HIS A 94 -2.02 -1.50 24.27
C HIS A 94 -1.62 -0.73 25.52
N LEU A 95 -0.44 -0.09 25.52
CA LEU A 95 0.02 0.78 26.61
C LEU A 95 -0.56 2.21 26.55
N GLY A 96 -1.44 2.53 25.60
CA GLY A 96 -2.03 3.86 25.42
C GLY A 96 -1.06 4.91 24.87
N ARG A 97 0.07 4.50 24.26
CA ARG A 97 1.14 5.39 23.78
C ARG A 97 1.04 5.68 22.29
N SER A 98 -0.16 6.00 21.79
CA SER A 98 -0.39 6.27 20.37
C SER A 98 0.38 7.50 19.83
N ALA A 99 0.65 8.49 20.66
CA ALA A 99 1.43 9.68 20.27
C ALA A 99 2.91 9.36 19.96
N ASP A 100 3.43 8.27 20.49
CA ASP A 100 4.85 7.90 20.41
C ASP A 100 5.18 6.97 19.23
N LEU A 101 4.24 6.70 18.32
CA LEU A 101 4.43 5.76 17.20
C LEU A 101 5.56 6.16 16.25
N MET A 102 5.89 7.45 16.15
CA MET A 102 7.03 7.91 15.33
C MET A 102 8.38 7.37 15.80
N TRP A 103 8.53 7.08 17.10
CA TRP A 103 9.77 6.46 17.60
C TRP A 103 9.96 5.05 17.07
N LEU A 104 8.88 4.33 16.79
CA LEU A 104 8.95 3.01 16.18
C LEU A 104 9.43 3.08 14.72
N ASP A 105 9.06 4.12 13.97
CA ASP A 105 9.57 4.34 12.61
C ASP A 105 11.08 4.57 12.64
N LEU A 106 11.53 5.46 13.54
CA LEU A 106 12.94 5.76 13.70
C LEU A 106 13.71 4.49 14.12
N ALA A 107 13.16 3.71 15.02
CA ALA A 107 13.76 2.44 15.46
C ALA A 107 13.84 1.43 14.30
N ALA A 108 12.78 1.28 13.49
CA ALA A 108 12.77 0.39 12.34
C ALA A 108 13.78 0.83 11.27
N LEU A 109 13.84 2.14 10.98
CA LEU A 109 14.80 2.70 10.03
C LEU A 109 16.24 2.47 10.54
N THR A 110 16.51 2.81 11.79
CA THR A 110 17.83 2.63 12.41
C THR A 110 18.24 1.16 12.43
N ALA A 111 17.32 0.26 12.80
CA ALA A 111 17.57 -1.18 12.80
C ALA A 111 17.86 -1.71 11.40
N SER A 112 17.15 -1.21 10.37
CA SER A 112 17.37 -1.65 8.98
C SER A 112 18.73 -1.21 8.44
N VAL A 113 19.16 0.03 8.73
CA VAL A 113 20.46 0.54 8.33
C VAL A 113 21.59 -0.19 9.07
N HIS A 114 21.58 -0.15 10.41
CA HIS A 114 22.65 -0.76 11.21
C HIS A 114 22.70 -2.28 11.05
N GLY A 115 21.52 -2.94 11.01
CA GLY A 115 21.44 -4.38 10.78
C GLY A 115 22.00 -4.78 9.42
N SER A 116 21.77 -3.98 8.38
CA SER A 116 22.34 -4.22 7.05
C SER A 116 23.86 -4.08 7.07
N PHE A 117 24.41 -3.04 7.72
CA PHE A 117 25.87 -2.90 7.86
C PHE A 117 26.49 -4.06 8.66
N LEU A 118 25.88 -4.46 9.78
CA LEU A 118 26.37 -5.60 10.57
C LEU A 118 26.39 -6.91 9.77
N LEU A 119 25.38 -7.12 8.92
CA LEU A 119 25.36 -8.28 8.04
C LEU A 119 26.40 -8.19 6.92
N CYS A 120 26.70 -6.98 6.42
CA CYS A 120 27.78 -6.78 5.45
C CYS A 120 29.15 -7.17 5.99
N TYR A 121 29.43 -7.00 7.29
CA TYR A 121 30.71 -7.40 7.88
C TYR A 121 30.95 -8.92 7.88
N ARG A 122 29.89 -9.71 7.68
CA ARG A 122 29.98 -11.18 7.53
C ARG A 122 30.27 -11.64 6.12
N HIS A 123 30.26 -10.71 5.16
CA HIS A 123 30.47 -10.99 3.74
C HIS A 123 31.61 -10.13 3.20
N GLN A 124 32.20 -10.53 2.08
CA GLN A 124 33.17 -9.68 1.38
C GLN A 124 32.47 -8.43 0.85
N LEU A 125 33.11 -7.28 1.01
CA LEU A 125 32.58 -6.01 0.51
C LEU A 125 32.80 -5.93 -1.01
N GLU A 126 31.73 -5.96 -1.76
CA GLU A 126 31.73 -5.97 -3.23
C GLU A 126 31.39 -4.57 -3.81
N GLY A 127 31.75 -3.50 -3.12
CA GLY A 127 31.51 -2.12 -3.57
C GLY A 127 30.03 -1.82 -3.84
N VAL A 128 29.65 -1.56 -5.10
CA VAL A 128 28.29 -1.18 -5.50
C VAL A 128 27.26 -2.26 -5.15
N VAL A 129 27.62 -3.54 -5.25
CA VAL A 129 26.71 -4.65 -4.91
C VAL A 129 26.35 -4.64 -3.42
N THR A 130 27.30 -4.33 -2.56
CA THR A 130 27.04 -4.18 -1.13
C THR A 130 26.08 -3.02 -0.86
N LEU A 131 26.27 -1.88 -1.52
CA LEU A 131 25.36 -0.73 -1.41
C LEU A 131 23.96 -1.07 -1.90
N GLN A 132 23.82 -1.74 -3.04
CA GLN A 132 22.52 -2.21 -3.53
C GLN A 132 21.81 -3.10 -2.51
N ARG A 133 22.54 -3.99 -1.84
CA ARG A 133 22.00 -4.86 -0.79
C ARG A 133 21.42 -4.08 0.37
N ILE A 134 22.17 -3.07 0.85
CA ILE A 134 21.72 -2.18 1.93
C ILE A 134 20.52 -1.36 1.48
N PHE A 135 20.60 -0.67 0.34
CA PHE A 135 19.51 0.18 -0.16
C PHE A 135 18.22 -0.60 -0.39
N SER A 136 18.28 -1.76 -1.04
CA SER A 136 17.08 -2.59 -1.27
C SER A 136 16.45 -3.06 0.04
N THR A 137 17.26 -3.38 1.06
CA THR A 137 16.73 -3.78 2.37
C THR A 137 16.06 -2.61 3.08
N VAL A 138 16.75 -1.46 3.16
CA VAL A 138 16.24 -0.24 3.81
C VAL A 138 15.00 0.28 3.07
N PHE A 139 15.03 0.33 1.74
CA PHE A 139 13.88 0.75 0.94
C PHE A 139 12.67 -0.16 1.19
N GLY A 140 12.86 -1.48 1.28
CA GLY A 140 11.78 -2.41 1.62
C GLY A 140 11.13 -2.08 2.97
N VAL A 141 11.93 -1.77 4.00
CA VAL A 141 11.41 -1.37 5.32
C VAL A 141 10.66 -0.02 5.23
N VAL A 142 11.23 0.97 4.54
CA VAL A 142 10.55 2.27 4.36
C VAL A 142 9.22 2.09 3.64
N TYR A 143 9.23 1.36 2.53
CA TYR A 143 8.07 1.21 1.64
C TYR A 143 6.96 0.37 2.27
N THR A 144 7.29 -0.76 2.90
CA THR A 144 6.28 -1.71 3.40
C THR A 144 5.97 -1.59 4.89
N VAL A 145 6.83 -0.92 5.67
CA VAL A 145 6.65 -0.78 7.12
C VAL A 145 6.27 0.64 7.47
N ILE A 146 7.13 1.61 7.13
CA ILE A 146 6.93 3.00 7.55
C ILE A 146 5.72 3.62 6.84
N PHE A 147 5.58 3.43 5.52
CA PHE A 147 4.44 3.99 4.78
C PHE A 147 3.11 3.41 5.20
N PHE A 148 3.03 2.09 5.44
CA PHE A 148 1.83 1.49 6.03
C PHE A 148 1.61 1.93 7.48
N GLY A 149 2.67 2.15 8.23
CA GLY A 149 2.62 2.71 9.59
C GLY A 149 1.96 4.09 9.66
N PHE A 150 2.05 4.90 8.60
CA PHE A 150 1.33 6.18 8.53
C PHE A 150 -0.19 6.00 8.55
N MET A 151 -0.73 4.92 7.99
CA MET A 151 -2.17 4.63 8.08
C MET A 151 -2.61 4.47 9.53
N VAL A 152 -1.82 3.78 10.36
CA VAL A 152 -2.11 3.64 11.80
C VAL A 152 -2.02 4.98 12.51
N LYS A 153 -1.04 5.83 12.15
CA LYS A 153 -0.94 7.19 12.72
C LYS A 153 -2.14 8.07 12.37
N VAL A 154 -2.70 7.90 11.16
CA VAL A 154 -3.96 8.58 10.79
C VAL A 154 -5.12 8.11 11.66
N ILE A 155 -5.23 6.79 11.98
CA ILE A 155 -6.26 6.27 12.89
C ILE A 155 -6.13 6.92 14.27
N TYR A 156 -4.92 7.03 14.78
CA TYR A 156 -4.66 7.57 16.13
C TYR A 156 -4.26 9.06 16.11
N LEU A 157 -4.59 9.80 15.04
CA LEU A 157 -4.37 11.24 14.97
C LEU A 157 -5.17 11.98 16.07
N TYR A 158 -6.32 11.42 16.46
CA TYR A 158 -7.14 11.86 17.58
C TYR A 158 -7.16 10.76 18.65
N PRO A 159 -6.17 10.73 19.58
CA PRO A 159 -6.03 9.62 20.53
C PRO A 159 -7.26 9.42 21.45
N ALA A 160 -7.97 10.50 21.75
CA ALA A 160 -9.21 10.44 22.55
C ALA A 160 -10.41 9.88 21.75
N GLU A 161 -10.38 9.97 20.43
CA GLU A 161 -11.45 9.55 19.53
C GLU A 161 -10.89 8.83 18.28
N PRO A 162 -10.27 7.62 18.42
CA PRO A 162 -9.61 6.94 17.31
C PRO A 162 -10.55 6.61 16.14
N MET A 163 -11.85 6.51 16.40
CA MET A 163 -12.85 6.31 15.34
C MET A 163 -12.91 7.49 14.36
N LYS A 164 -12.67 8.73 14.79
CA LYS A 164 -12.54 9.87 13.86
C LYS A 164 -11.37 9.69 12.92
N GLY A 165 -10.21 9.28 13.44
CA GLY A 165 -9.04 8.96 12.61
C GLY A 165 -9.29 7.79 11.65
N SER A 166 -10.04 6.77 12.07
CA SER A 166 -10.44 5.67 11.20
C SER A 166 -11.30 6.16 10.03
N PHE A 167 -12.23 7.10 10.25
CA PHE A 167 -13.00 7.71 9.15
C PHE A 167 -12.16 8.61 8.25
N LEU A 168 -11.11 9.26 8.76
CA LEU A 168 -10.12 9.96 7.92
C LEU A 168 -9.35 8.98 7.03
N LEU A 169 -8.97 7.83 7.57
CA LEU A 169 -8.34 6.77 6.77
C LEU A 169 -9.31 6.24 5.70
N LEU A 170 -10.60 6.05 6.04
CA LEU A 170 -11.63 5.68 5.07
C LEU A 170 -11.75 6.72 3.95
N PHE A 171 -11.76 8.03 4.30
CA PHE A 171 -11.77 9.12 3.33
C PHE A 171 -10.58 9.01 2.37
N LEU A 172 -9.36 8.82 2.88
CA LEU A 172 -8.16 8.66 2.09
C LEU A 172 -8.28 7.47 1.12
N ILE A 173 -8.68 6.30 1.61
CA ILE A 173 -8.82 5.07 0.80
C ILE A 173 -9.90 5.25 -0.28
N MET A 174 -11.04 5.83 0.07
CA MET A 174 -12.14 6.03 -0.88
C MET A 174 -11.77 7.01 -1.98
N VAL A 175 -11.20 8.17 -1.62
CA VAL A 175 -10.79 9.19 -2.60
C VAL A 175 -9.75 8.62 -3.58
N THR A 176 -8.76 7.87 -3.10
CA THR A 176 -7.75 7.24 -3.97
C THR A 176 -8.37 6.15 -4.85
N LYS A 177 -9.23 5.28 -4.32
CA LYS A 177 -9.87 4.21 -5.11
C LYS A 177 -10.85 4.75 -6.14
N PHE A 178 -11.59 5.79 -5.84
CA PHE A 178 -12.47 6.42 -6.82
C PHE A 178 -11.69 7.22 -7.87
N SER A 179 -10.49 7.71 -7.54
CA SER A 179 -9.53 8.22 -8.53
C SER A 179 -9.21 7.16 -9.59
N ASP A 180 -8.80 5.96 -9.16
CA ASP A 180 -8.47 4.85 -10.06
C ASP A 180 -9.69 4.44 -10.92
N MET A 181 -10.87 4.36 -10.30
CA MET A 181 -12.12 4.02 -11.00
C MET A 181 -12.50 5.08 -12.03
N GLY A 182 -12.37 6.36 -11.67
CA GLY A 182 -12.62 7.48 -12.57
C GLY A 182 -11.65 7.51 -13.75
N ALA A 183 -10.35 7.30 -13.45
CA ALA A 183 -9.32 7.19 -14.47
C ALA A 183 -9.63 6.07 -15.47
N TYR A 184 -10.00 4.90 -14.97
CA TYR A 184 -10.34 3.75 -15.80
C TYR A 184 -11.60 4.00 -16.64
N ALA A 185 -12.68 4.48 -16.03
CA ALA A 185 -13.96 4.69 -16.72
C ALA A 185 -13.82 5.71 -17.86
N VAL A 186 -13.25 6.88 -17.57
CA VAL A 186 -13.08 7.94 -18.57
C VAL A 186 -11.98 7.56 -19.59
N GLY A 187 -10.91 6.93 -19.14
CA GLY A 187 -9.83 6.47 -20.01
C GLY A 187 -10.28 5.43 -21.05
N VAL A 188 -11.15 4.49 -20.66
CA VAL A 188 -11.72 3.49 -21.58
C VAL A 188 -12.72 4.10 -22.55
N LEU A 189 -13.57 5.03 -22.09
CA LEU A 189 -14.63 5.61 -22.91
C LEU A 189 -14.12 6.72 -23.84
N PHE A 190 -13.18 7.53 -23.38
CA PHE A 190 -12.77 8.78 -24.04
C PHE A 190 -11.27 8.92 -24.30
N GLY A 191 -10.44 7.97 -23.80
CA GLY A 191 -8.97 8.06 -23.82
C GLY A 191 -8.40 8.01 -25.24
N LYS A 192 -7.98 9.14 -25.76
CA LYS A 192 -7.34 9.30 -27.09
C LYS A 192 -5.86 9.66 -26.98
N HIS A 193 -5.51 10.55 -26.03
CA HIS A 193 -4.16 11.09 -25.90
C HIS A 193 -3.41 10.32 -24.79
N LYS A 194 -2.41 9.54 -25.17
CA LYS A 194 -1.60 8.78 -24.22
C LYS A 194 -0.72 9.70 -23.39
N MET A 195 -0.67 9.46 -22.06
CA MET A 195 0.09 10.27 -21.12
C MET A 195 1.58 9.92 -21.16
N ILE A 196 1.94 8.66 -20.93
CA ILE A 196 3.32 8.16 -20.89
C ILE A 196 3.38 6.79 -21.57
N PRO A 197 3.40 6.74 -22.93
CA PRO A 197 3.29 5.49 -23.69
C PRO A 197 4.39 4.47 -23.40
N HIS A 198 5.59 4.93 -23.04
CA HIS A 198 6.76 4.08 -22.77
C HIS A 198 6.77 3.43 -21.39
N ILE A 199 5.98 3.94 -20.43
CA ILE A 199 5.83 3.35 -19.08
C ILE A 199 4.49 2.61 -18.99
N SER A 200 3.39 3.27 -19.34
CA SER A 200 2.05 2.70 -19.28
C SER A 200 1.22 3.09 -20.52
N PRO A 201 1.14 2.21 -21.53
CA PRO A 201 0.43 2.51 -22.78
C PRO A 201 -1.09 2.59 -22.60
N ALA A 202 -1.62 2.12 -21.47
CA ALA A 202 -3.05 2.19 -21.16
C ALA A 202 -3.50 3.57 -20.66
N LYS A 203 -2.61 4.35 -20.03
CA LYS A 203 -2.95 5.64 -19.41
C LYS A 203 -3.09 6.77 -20.42
N SER A 204 -4.15 7.58 -20.22
CA SER A 204 -4.49 8.73 -21.09
C SER A 204 -4.72 10.00 -20.26
N TRP A 205 -4.56 11.17 -20.89
CA TRP A 205 -4.84 12.46 -20.27
C TRP A 205 -6.32 12.63 -19.91
N GLU A 206 -7.22 12.10 -20.75
CA GLU A 206 -8.65 12.08 -20.45
C GLU A 206 -8.95 11.23 -19.22
N GLY A 207 -8.26 10.08 -19.09
CA GLY A 207 -8.33 9.25 -17.89
C GLY A 207 -7.85 10.01 -16.65
N PHE A 208 -6.81 10.83 -16.75
CA PHE A 208 -6.34 11.68 -15.65
C PHE A 208 -7.39 12.70 -15.20
N VAL A 209 -8.10 13.32 -16.13
CA VAL A 209 -9.26 14.18 -15.79
C VAL A 209 -10.34 13.35 -15.09
N GLY A 210 -10.61 12.12 -15.56
CA GLY A 210 -11.52 11.18 -14.90
C GLY A 210 -11.10 10.84 -13.47
N ALA A 211 -9.79 10.72 -13.21
CA ALA A 211 -9.26 10.51 -11.87
C ALA A 211 -9.63 11.66 -10.92
N PHE A 212 -9.45 12.90 -11.37
CA PHE A 212 -9.86 14.09 -10.60
C PHE A 212 -11.35 14.10 -10.32
N LEU A 213 -12.19 13.86 -11.33
CA LEU A 213 -13.64 13.83 -11.14
C LEU A 213 -14.06 12.74 -10.15
N GLY A 214 -13.45 11.56 -10.22
CA GLY A 214 -13.67 10.47 -9.27
C GLY A 214 -13.28 10.83 -7.85
N SER A 215 -12.10 11.44 -7.66
CA SER A 215 -11.61 11.90 -6.35
C SER A 215 -12.53 12.94 -5.72
N PHE A 216 -12.90 13.98 -6.48
CA PHE A 216 -13.81 15.03 -6.00
C PHE A 216 -15.21 14.48 -5.71
N GLY A 217 -15.72 13.60 -6.58
CA GLY A 217 -17.01 12.95 -6.38
C GLY A 217 -17.04 12.14 -5.08
N ALA A 218 -16.01 11.32 -4.84
CA ALA A 218 -15.88 10.55 -3.61
C ALA A 218 -15.78 11.44 -2.38
N ALA A 219 -14.95 12.49 -2.44
CA ALA A 219 -14.81 13.45 -1.34
C ALA A 219 -16.13 14.13 -1.02
N ALA A 220 -16.85 14.62 -2.05
CA ALA A 220 -18.15 15.27 -1.88
C ALA A 220 -19.21 14.32 -1.31
N ILE A 221 -19.28 13.09 -1.80
CA ILE A 221 -20.21 12.07 -1.29
C ILE A 221 -19.92 11.78 0.19
N LEU A 222 -18.68 11.53 0.56
CA LEU A 222 -18.32 11.20 1.94
C LEU A 222 -18.58 12.37 2.90
N MET A 223 -18.21 13.60 2.51
CA MET A 223 -18.46 14.80 3.30
C MET A 223 -19.96 15.06 3.48
N SER A 224 -20.79 14.69 2.51
CA SER A 224 -22.25 14.86 2.59
C SER A 224 -22.94 13.76 3.40
N LEU A 225 -22.44 12.51 3.29
CA LEU A 225 -23.04 11.34 3.97
C LEU A 225 -22.61 11.19 5.43
N MET A 226 -21.39 11.66 5.76
CA MET A 226 -20.78 11.44 7.07
C MET A 226 -20.16 12.73 7.65
N PRO A 227 -20.87 13.87 7.67
CA PRO A 227 -20.30 15.15 8.11
C PRO A 227 -19.77 15.09 9.55
N ASP A 228 -20.51 14.46 10.47
CA ASP A 228 -20.12 14.38 11.87
C ASP A 228 -18.88 13.51 12.10
N LYS A 229 -18.74 12.42 11.33
CA LYS A 229 -17.63 11.49 11.44
C LYS A 229 -16.35 12.05 10.80
N LEU A 230 -16.50 12.92 9.81
CA LEU A 230 -15.44 13.65 9.14
C LEU A 230 -15.30 15.09 9.67
N ALA A 231 -15.86 15.41 10.82
CA ALA A 231 -15.88 16.75 11.39
C ALA A 231 -14.53 17.49 11.46
N PRO A 232 -13.35 16.82 11.55
CA PRO A 232 -12.06 17.49 11.44
C PRO A 232 -11.77 18.07 10.04
N LEU A 233 -12.46 17.55 8.98
CA LEU A 233 -12.33 18.04 7.61
C LEU A 233 -13.39 19.08 7.30
N THR A 234 -12.96 20.21 6.76
CA THR A 234 -13.83 21.20 6.12
C THR A 234 -13.91 20.94 4.61
N TRP A 235 -14.90 21.53 3.93
CA TRP A 235 -14.98 21.49 2.47
C TRP A 235 -13.70 22.02 1.79
N LEU A 236 -13.06 23.03 2.41
CA LEU A 236 -11.77 23.55 1.92
C LEU A 236 -10.67 22.49 2.00
N HIS A 237 -10.58 21.75 3.11
CA HIS A 237 -9.65 20.64 3.25
C HIS A 237 -9.91 19.56 2.19
N ALA A 238 -11.17 19.20 1.94
CA ALA A 238 -11.53 18.19 0.94
C ALA A 238 -11.14 18.65 -0.49
N MET A 239 -11.37 19.94 -0.83
CA MET A 239 -10.98 20.50 -2.12
C MET A 239 -9.47 20.52 -2.36
N VAL A 240 -8.66 20.63 -1.32
CA VAL A 240 -7.18 20.56 -1.42
C VAL A 240 -6.68 19.12 -1.40
N LEU A 241 -7.22 18.29 -0.51
CA LEU A 241 -6.76 16.91 -0.36
C LEU A 241 -7.12 16.03 -1.55
N ALA A 242 -8.32 16.17 -2.13
CA ALA A 242 -8.74 15.33 -3.25
C ALA A 242 -7.78 15.40 -4.46
N PRO A 243 -7.37 16.58 -4.97
CA PRO A 243 -6.39 16.65 -6.06
C PRO A 243 -4.99 16.16 -5.65
N VAL A 244 -4.56 16.41 -4.42
CA VAL A 244 -3.25 15.92 -3.93
C VAL A 244 -3.24 14.41 -3.87
N LEU A 245 -4.28 13.79 -3.30
CA LEU A 245 -4.43 12.34 -3.24
C LEU A 245 -4.56 11.72 -4.64
N CYS A 246 -5.29 12.37 -5.55
CA CYS A 246 -5.39 11.95 -6.94
C CYS A 246 -4.02 11.96 -7.63
N ALA A 247 -3.27 13.06 -7.52
CA ALA A 247 -1.95 13.18 -8.15
C ALA A 247 -0.97 12.13 -7.59
N THR A 248 -0.96 11.92 -6.28
CA THR A 248 -0.11 10.89 -5.63
C THR A 248 -0.53 9.47 -6.01
N ALA A 249 -1.84 9.19 -6.12
CA ALA A 249 -2.33 7.88 -6.58
C ALA A 249 -1.89 7.59 -8.01
N VAL A 250 -2.08 8.54 -8.94
CA VAL A 250 -1.68 8.40 -10.35
C VAL A 250 -0.17 8.24 -10.50
N THR A 251 0.63 8.97 -9.71
CA THR A 251 2.09 8.82 -9.73
C THR A 251 2.54 7.48 -9.16
N GLY A 252 1.91 7.00 -8.08
CA GLY A 252 2.16 5.68 -7.52
C GLY A 252 1.86 4.55 -8.51
N ASP A 253 0.71 4.65 -9.20
CA ASP A 253 0.28 3.69 -10.22
C ASP A 253 1.16 3.73 -11.51
N LEU A 254 1.90 4.83 -11.74
CA LEU A 254 2.92 4.91 -12.81
C LEU A 254 4.26 4.32 -12.39
N ALA A 255 4.52 4.20 -11.10
CA ALA A 255 5.76 3.65 -10.55
C ALA A 255 5.71 2.12 -10.41
N GLU A 256 4.53 1.50 -10.49
CA GLU A 256 4.30 0.06 -10.42
C GLU A 256 4.59 -0.61 -11.77
#